data_aec1b2841c05662269a4e3d743cf0336
#
_entry.id   aec1b2841c05662269a4e3d743cf0336
#
_cell.length_a   1.000
_cell.length_b   1.000
_cell.length_c   1.000
_cell.angle_alpha   90.00
_cell.angle_beta   90.00
_cell.angle_gamma   90.00
#
_symmetry.space_group_name_H-M   'P 1'
#
loop_
_entity.id
_entity.type
_entity.pdbx_description
1 polymer ?
#
loop_
_entity_poly.entity_id
_entity_poly.type
_entity_poly.pdbx_seq_one_letter_code
_entity_poly.pdbx_strand_id
1 'polypeptide(L)'
;MANFTPHTENDIKEMLAAIGAPDIDSLFSDIPRELRAASFNIPAGMAEHEAMSKISKMAAKNRTDLACFLGGGYYDHFIPAAVDAVSGRAEFYTAYTPYQPEASQGTLQAIFEYQSMMARLTGLDFSNASLYDGATALYEAIAMAVRTNNRKKVVIDAGVN
;
A
#
# COMPACT_ATOMS: atom_id res chain seq x y z
N MET A 1 17.26 6.86 18.98
CA MET A 1 15.92 6.55 18.46
C MET A 1 15.63 7.54 17.34
N ALA A 2 15.27 7.08 16.15
CA ALA A 2 14.87 8.01 15.09
C ALA A 2 13.55 8.66 15.52
N ASN A 3 13.58 9.96 15.77
CA ASN A 3 12.38 10.73 16.11
C ASN A 3 11.98 11.53 14.87
N PHE A 4 10.84 11.17 14.27
CA PHE A 4 10.29 11.88 13.13
C PHE A 4 9.53 13.15 13.52
N THR A 5 9.35 13.39 14.82
CA THR A 5 8.73 14.61 15.35
C THR A 5 9.85 15.60 15.67
N PRO A 6 9.98 16.71 14.94
CA PRO A 6 11.12 17.62 15.11
C PRO A 6 11.04 18.52 16.33
N HIS A 7 9.93 18.50 17.08
CA HIS A 7 9.71 19.39 18.22
C HIS A 7 10.53 18.99 19.42
N THR A 8 11.21 19.96 20.00
CA THR A 8 11.93 19.81 21.28
C THR A 8 10.95 19.95 22.45
N GLU A 9 11.40 19.58 23.66
CA GLU A 9 10.63 19.81 24.89
C GLU A 9 10.26 21.28 25.08
N ASN A 10 11.11 22.19 24.64
CA ASN A 10 10.85 23.64 24.74
C ASN A 10 9.76 24.07 23.75
N ASP A 11 9.82 23.58 22.51
CA ASP A 11 8.81 23.85 21.51
C ASP A 11 7.41 23.37 21.97
N ILE A 12 7.36 22.19 22.58
CA ILE A 12 6.13 21.63 23.16
C ILE A 12 5.57 22.54 24.25
N LYS A 13 6.43 23.03 25.16
CA LYS A 13 6.01 23.95 26.23
C LYS A 13 5.48 25.27 25.67
N GLU A 14 6.14 25.83 24.68
CA GLU A 14 5.72 27.08 24.05
C GLU A 14 4.35 26.91 23.32
N MET A 15 4.20 25.80 22.59
CA MET A 15 2.92 25.49 21.93
C MET A 15 1.79 25.29 22.92
N LEU A 16 2.00 24.54 24.02
CA LEU A 16 1.00 24.35 25.08
C LEU A 16 0.64 25.67 25.76
N ALA A 17 1.62 26.51 26.04
CA ALA A 17 1.38 27.85 26.61
C ALA A 17 0.57 28.74 25.66
N ALA A 18 0.85 28.71 24.36
CA ALA A 18 0.13 29.50 23.36
C ALA A 18 -1.36 29.14 23.26
N ILE A 19 -1.73 27.88 23.49
CA ILE A 19 -3.12 27.40 23.47
C ILE A 19 -3.76 27.33 24.86
N GLY A 20 -3.02 27.67 25.92
CA GLY A 20 -3.50 27.61 27.31
C GLY A 20 -3.74 26.20 27.85
N ALA A 21 -3.10 25.19 27.28
CA ALA A 21 -3.21 23.80 27.73
C ALA A 21 -2.09 23.47 28.75
N PRO A 22 -2.41 22.77 29.86
CA PRO A 22 -1.41 22.44 30.89
C PRO A 22 -0.43 21.35 30.43
N ASP A 23 -0.89 20.42 29.61
CA ASP A 23 -0.13 19.29 29.10
C ASP A 23 -0.78 18.69 27.84
N ILE A 24 -0.05 17.76 27.19
CA ILE A 24 -0.55 17.07 25.98
C ILE A 24 -1.77 16.20 26.32
N ASP A 25 -1.83 15.58 27.48
CA ASP A 25 -2.93 14.69 27.89
C ASP A 25 -4.26 15.42 27.96
N SER A 26 -4.25 16.69 28.35
CA SER A 26 -5.43 17.53 28.39
C SER A 26 -6.09 17.76 27.03
N LEU A 27 -5.32 17.68 25.94
CA LEU A 27 -5.82 17.81 24.57
C LEU A 27 -6.70 16.62 24.14
N PHE A 28 -6.64 15.52 24.87
CA PHE A 28 -7.44 14.32 24.65
C PHE A 28 -8.61 14.18 25.64
N SER A 29 -8.99 15.27 26.31
CA SER A 29 -10.06 15.26 27.33
C SER A 29 -11.40 14.72 26.83
N ASP A 30 -11.69 14.88 25.55
CA ASP A 30 -12.91 14.37 24.89
C ASP A 30 -12.95 12.84 24.77
N ILE A 31 -11.80 12.16 24.94
CA ILE A 31 -11.73 10.71 24.93
C ILE A 31 -11.88 10.20 26.37
N PRO A 32 -12.90 9.38 26.68
CA PRO A 32 -13.04 8.77 28.00
C PRO A 32 -11.76 8.02 28.41
N ARG A 33 -11.40 8.15 29.68
CA ARG A 33 -10.11 7.65 30.18
C ARG A 33 -9.93 6.14 30.03
N GLU A 34 -11.03 5.41 30.15
CA GLU A 34 -11.11 3.97 29.97
C GLU A 34 -10.89 3.50 28.51
N LEU A 35 -11.06 4.40 27.55
CA LEU A 35 -10.83 4.13 26.13
C LEU A 35 -9.43 4.54 25.67
N ARG A 36 -8.64 5.20 26.53
CA ARG A 36 -7.27 5.58 26.20
C ARG A 36 -6.34 4.39 26.38
N ALA A 37 -5.47 4.14 25.40
CA ALA A 37 -4.43 3.13 25.56
C ALA A 37 -3.46 3.54 26.68
N ALA A 38 -3.33 2.70 27.69
CA ALA A 38 -2.39 2.93 28.79
C ALA A 38 -0.93 2.84 28.35
N SER A 39 -0.65 1.99 27.38
CA SER A 39 0.67 1.83 26.75
C SER A 39 0.54 1.11 25.41
N PHE A 40 1.55 1.27 24.57
CA PHE A 40 1.68 0.51 23.35
C PHE A 40 2.81 -0.52 23.53
N ASN A 41 2.48 -1.81 23.44
CA ASN A 41 3.49 -2.87 23.46
C ASN A 41 4.17 -3.00 22.08
N ILE A 42 4.81 -1.91 21.67
CA ILE A 42 5.55 -1.82 20.42
C ILE A 42 7.03 -1.62 20.77
N PRO A 43 7.95 -2.42 20.21
CA PRO A 43 9.38 -2.23 20.43
C PRO A 43 9.82 -0.83 20.01
N ALA A 44 10.85 -0.32 20.66
CA ALA A 44 11.47 0.93 20.22
C ALA A 44 11.95 0.83 18.77
N GLY A 45 11.83 1.94 18.02
CA GLY A 45 12.34 2.03 16.66
C GLY A 45 13.84 1.79 16.59
N MET A 46 14.31 1.25 15.48
CA MET A 46 15.72 1.03 15.19
C MET A 46 16.23 2.10 14.22
N ALA A 47 17.53 2.37 14.26
CA ALA A 47 18.17 3.15 13.21
C ALA A 47 18.15 2.37 11.88
N GLU A 48 18.20 3.09 10.76
CA GLU A 48 18.12 2.49 9.42
C GLU A 48 19.11 1.33 9.22
N HIS A 49 20.38 1.55 9.58
CA HIS A 49 21.43 0.55 9.43
C HIS A 49 21.20 -0.70 10.30
N GLU A 50 20.59 -0.55 11.47
CA GLU A 50 20.23 -1.66 12.36
C GLU A 50 19.07 -2.47 11.76
N ALA A 51 18.04 -1.76 11.24
CA ALA A 51 16.90 -2.37 10.57
C ALA A 51 17.35 -3.13 9.32
N MET A 52 18.18 -2.53 8.47
CA MET A 52 18.78 -3.16 7.30
C MET A 52 19.58 -4.41 7.66
N SER A 53 20.45 -4.31 8.67
CA SER A 53 21.24 -5.46 9.15
C SER A 53 20.35 -6.60 9.65
N LYS A 54 19.31 -6.28 10.40
CA LYS A 54 18.36 -7.27 10.92
C LYS A 54 17.61 -7.98 9.78
N ILE A 55 17.06 -7.24 8.85
CA ILE A 55 16.30 -7.80 7.72
C ILE A 55 17.21 -8.62 6.80
N SER A 56 18.42 -8.12 6.51
CA SER A 56 19.40 -8.87 5.71
C SER A 56 19.79 -10.21 6.36
N LYS A 57 19.98 -10.24 7.68
CA LYS A 57 20.24 -11.48 8.42
C LYS A 57 19.04 -12.45 8.39
N MET A 58 17.82 -11.93 8.36
CA MET A 58 16.62 -12.76 8.21
C MET A 58 16.53 -13.31 6.78
N ALA A 59 16.73 -12.47 5.77
CA ALA A 59 16.73 -12.86 4.37
C ALA A 59 17.79 -13.92 4.04
N ALA A 60 18.99 -13.81 4.63
CA ALA A 60 20.09 -14.76 4.45
C ALA A 60 19.80 -16.18 4.99
N LYS A 61 18.70 -16.38 5.74
CA LYS A 61 18.24 -17.72 6.15
C LYS A 61 17.51 -18.48 5.05
N ASN A 62 17.06 -17.77 4.00
CA ASN A 62 16.43 -18.40 2.86
C ASN A 62 17.49 -19.05 1.94
N ARG A 63 17.11 -20.16 1.33
CA ARG A 63 17.94 -20.84 0.34
C ARG A 63 17.68 -20.25 -1.04
N THR A 64 18.40 -19.17 -1.37
CA THR A 64 18.29 -18.43 -2.64
C THR A 64 19.18 -19.02 -3.74
N ASP A 65 19.96 -20.03 -3.41
CA ASP A 65 20.90 -20.75 -4.31
C ASP A 65 20.23 -21.93 -5.04
N LEU A 66 18.98 -22.23 -4.74
CA LEU A 66 18.24 -23.33 -5.34
C LEU A 66 17.34 -22.86 -6.48
N ALA A 67 17.26 -23.65 -7.56
CA ALA A 67 16.20 -23.48 -8.55
C ALA A 67 14.85 -23.88 -7.95
N CYS A 68 13.86 -22.99 -8.10
CA CYS A 68 12.52 -23.22 -7.54
C CYS A 68 11.61 -23.92 -8.55
N PHE A 69 11.11 -25.09 -8.20
CA PHE A 69 10.13 -25.86 -8.99
C PHE A 69 8.81 -26.06 -8.24
N LEU A 70 8.48 -25.20 -7.29
CA LEU A 70 7.26 -25.32 -6.48
C LEU A 70 5.97 -25.19 -7.30
N GLY A 71 5.95 -24.35 -8.32
CA GLY A 71 4.72 -24.06 -9.06
C GLY A 71 3.75 -23.19 -8.25
N GLY A 72 2.44 -23.36 -8.49
CA GLY A 72 1.41 -22.62 -7.74
C GLY A 72 1.43 -21.11 -7.93
N GLY A 73 1.95 -20.61 -9.05
CA GLY A 73 2.08 -19.18 -9.32
C GLY A 73 3.45 -18.57 -8.91
N TYR A 74 4.32 -19.35 -8.29
CA TYR A 74 5.67 -18.92 -7.91
C TYR A 74 6.69 -19.34 -8.98
N TYR A 75 6.85 -18.49 -9.97
CA TYR A 75 7.77 -18.72 -11.09
C TYR A 75 8.77 -17.57 -11.18
N ASP A 76 10.04 -17.93 -11.43
CA ASP A 76 11.07 -16.93 -11.63
C ASP A 76 10.85 -16.21 -12.96
N HIS A 77 10.90 -14.88 -12.91
CA HIS A 77 10.83 -14.02 -14.07
C HIS A 77 12.05 -13.10 -14.10
N PHE A 78 12.61 -12.91 -15.27
CA PHE A 78 13.61 -11.87 -15.46
C PHE A 78 12.93 -10.50 -15.42
N ILE A 79 13.35 -9.65 -14.48
CA ILE A 79 12.87 -8.27 -14.35
C ILE A 79 13.98 -7.35 -14.88
N PRO A 80 13.79 -6.70 -16.07
CA PRO A 80 14.77 -5.77 -16.59
C PRO A 80 15.01 -4.59 -15.66
N ALA A 81 16.24 -4.10 -15.57
CA ALA A 81 16.60 -2.92 -14.77
C ALA A 81 15.80 -1.66 -15.16
N ALA A 82 15.29 -1.60 -16.38
CA ALA A 82 14.42 -0.52 -16.84
C ALA A 82 13.10 -0.44 -16.05
N VAL A 83 12.61 -1.56 -15.50
CA VAL A 83 11.37 -1.58 -14.69
C VAL A 83 11.55 -0.72 -13.44
N ASP A 84 12.63 -0.95 -12.68
CA ASP A 84 12.91 -0.18 -11.47
C ASP A 84 13.23 1.29 -11.81
N ALA A 85 14.00 1.52 -12.88
CA ALA A 85 14.37 2.87 -13.30
C ALA A 85 13.14 3.70 -13.73
N VAL A 86 12.16 3.10 -14.39
CA VAL A 86 10.94 3.81 -14.84
C VAL A 86 9.93 3.93 -13.71
N SER A 87 9.66 2.84 -12.98
CA SER A 87 8.66 2.87 -11.89
C SER A 87 9.10 3.73 -10.70
N GLY A 88 10.41 3.87 -10.48
CA GLY A 88 10.99 4.72 -9.45
C GLY A 88 11.04 6.21 -9.78
N ARG A 89 10.59 6.63 -10.97
CA ARG A 89 10.52 8.07 -11.31
C ARG A 89 9.48 8.79 -10.46
N ALA A 90 9.82 10.01 -10.03
CA ALA A 90 8.96 10.80 -9.17
C ALA A 90 7.57 11.04 -9.76
N GLU A 91 7.46 11.17 -11.07
CA GLU A 91 6.20 11.39 -11.78
C GLU A 91 5.20 10.24 -11.59
N PHE A 92 5.69 9.00 -11.44
CA PHE A 92 4.85 7.82 -11.14
C PHE A 92 4.77 7.55 -9.64
N TYR A 93 5.91 7.62 -8.94
CA TYR A 93 5.99 7.30 -7.52
C TYR A 93 5.14 8.22 -6.64
N THR A 94 5.05 9.50 -6.98
CA THR A 94 4.25 10.50 -6.26
C THR A 94 2.87 10.73 -6.87
N ALA A 95 2.50 10.01 -7.93
CA ALA A 95 1.20 10.15 -8.57
C ALA A 95 0.08 9.84 -7.58
N TYR A 96 -0.94 10.70 -7.60
CA TYR A 96 -2.17 10.51 -6.85
C TYR A 96 -3.34 10.27 -7.81
N THR A 97 -4.50 9.90 -7.29
CA THR A 97 -5.69 9.70 -8.11
C THR A 97 -5.95 10.93 -9.00
N PRO A 98 -6.03 10.77 -10.34
CA PRO A 98 -6.09 11.89 -11.26
C PRO A 98 -7.51 12.49 -11.35
N TYR A 99 -7.97 13.13 -10.28
CA TYR A 99 -9.26 13.83 -10.25
C TYR A 99 -9.34 15.03 -11.17
N GLN A 100 -8.19 15.66 -11.43
CA GLN A 100 -8.07 16.79 -12.36
C GLN A 100 -7.42 16.32 -13.65
N PRO A 101 -8.21 15.89 -14.65
CA PRO A 101 -7.66 15.34 -15.89
C PRO A 101 -6.78 16.32 -16.65
N GLU A 102 -7.08 17.62 -16.57
CA GLU A 102 -6.28 18.68 -17.17
C GLU A 102 -4.86 18.78 -16.61
N ALA A 103 -4.66 18.43 -15.34
CA ALA A 103 -3.35 18.41 -14.67
C ALA A 103 -2.66 17.05 -14.75
N SER A 104 -3.41 15.98 -15.02
CA SER A 104 -2.95 14.58 -14.93
C SER A 104 -2.99 13.84 -16.26
N GLN A 105 -2.88 14.54 -17.39
CA GLN A 105 -3.06 13.97 -18.73
C GLN A 105 -2.09 12.80 -18.99
N GLY A 106 -0.81 12.94 -18.62
CA GLY A 106 0.19 11.88 -18.83
C GLY A 106 -0.09 10.62 -17.99
N THR A 107 -0.49 10.79 -16.74
CA THR A 107 -0.89 9.69 -15.85
C THR A 107 -2.13 8.96 -16.39
N LEU A 108 -3.12 9.70 -16.84
CA LEU A 108 -4.32 9.12 -17.45
C LEU A 108 -3.99 8.36 -18.72
N GLN A 109 -3.14 8.90 -19.58
CA GLN A 109 -2.71 8.20 -20.80
C GLN A 109 -2.02 6.86 -20.44
N ALA A 110 -1.10 6.86 -19.49
CA ALA A 110 -0.43 5.64 -19.03
C ALA A 110 -1.44 4.59 -18.51
N ILE A 111 -2.45 5.02 -17.75
CA ILE A 111 -3.51 4.13 -17.24
C ILE A 111 -4.32 3.54 -18.40
N PHE A 112 -4.74 4.34 -19.37
CA PHE A 112 -5.49 3.85 -20.54
C PHE A 112 -4.68 2.90 -21.42
N GLU A 113 -3.39 3.18 -21.60
CA GLU A 113 -2.48 2.28 -22.33
C GLU A 113 -2.33 0.94 -21.60
N TYR A 114 -2.16 0.97 -20.28
CA TYR A 114 -2.12 -0.24 -19.45
C TYR A 114 -3.40 -1.07 -19.61
N GLN A 115 -4.57 -0.47 -19.46
CA GLN A 115 -5.86 -1.16 -19.61
C GLN A 115 -5.99 -1.80 -21.00
N SER A 116 -5.59 -1.08 -22.04
CA SER A 116 -5.62 -1.57 -23.41
C SER A 116 -4.66 -2.74 -23.64
N MET A 117 -3.46 -2.69 -23.06
CA MET A 117 -2.48 -3.78 -23.13
C MET A 117 -3.02 -5.03 -22.41
N MET A 118 -3.56 -4.87 -21.21
CA MET A 118 -4.10 -5.99 -20.43
C MET A 118 -5.29 -6.64 -21.13
N ALA A 119 -6.21 -5.87 -21.68
CA ALA A 119 -7.32 -6.38 -22.45
C ALA A 119 -6.83 -7.21 -23.66
N ARG A 120 -5.83 -6.72 -24.40
CA ARG A 120 -5.24 -7.45 -25.53
C ARG A 120 -4.52 -8.74 -25.11
N LEU A 121 -3.75 -8.70 -24.02
CA LEU A 121 -3.03 -9.86 -23.51
C LEU A 121 -3.96 -10.97 -23.02
N THR A 122 -5.07 -10.61 -22.39
CA THR A 122 -6.03 -11.56 -21.83
C THR A 122 -7.11 -11.99 -22.84
N GLY A 123 -7.25 -11.27 -23.97
CA GLY A 123 -8.32 -11.48 -24.93
C GLY A 123 -9.70 -11.03 -24.45
N LEU A 124 -9.76 -10.21 -23.40
CA LEU A 124 -10.97 -9.62 -22.86
C LEU A 124 -11.25 -8.26 -23.53
N ASP A 125 -12.52 -7.88 -23.59
CA ASP A 125 -12.91 -6.61 -24.22
C ASP A 125 -12.47 -5.39 -23.40
N PHE A 126 -12.46 -5.53 -22.07
CA PHE A 126 -12.15 -4.44 -21.13
C PHE A 126 -11.30 -4.92 -19.97
N SER A 127 -10.50 -3.99 -19.45
CA SER A 127 -9.78 -4.11 -18.19
C SER A 127 -9.98 -2.83 -17.38
N ASN A 128 -10.08 -2.92 -16.06
CA ASN A 128 -10.04 -1.73 -15.20
C ASN A 128 -8.58 -1.23 -15.02
N ALA A 129 -8.43 -0.09 -14.38
CA ALA A 129 -7.12 0.49 -14.15
C ALA A 129 -6.26 -0.35 -13.20
N SER A 130 -6.79 -0.70 -12.03
CA SER A 130 -6.18 -1.64 -11.06
C SER A 130 -7.12 -1.90 -9.89
N LEU A 131 -6.85 -2.99 -9.17
CA LEU A 131 -7.40 -3.28 -7.85
C LEU A 131 -6.27 -3.73 -6.94
N TYR A 132 -6.47 -3.71 -5.62
CA TYR A 132 -5.40 -3.97 -4.66
C TYR A 132 -4.84 -5.38 -4.76
N ASP A 133 -5.71 -6.37 -4.94
CA ASP A 133 -5.37 -7.79 -5.03
C ASP A 133 -6.45 -8.60 -5.75
N GLY A 134 -6.17 -9.89 -6.00
CA GLY A 134 -7.09 -10.79 -6.68
C GLY A 134 -8.39 -11.02 -5.93
N ALA A 135 -8.37 -11.10 -4.60
CA ALA A 135 -9.58 -11.29 -3.80
C ALA A 135 -10.51 -10.07 -3.88
N THR A 136 -9.94 -8.86 -3.77
CA THR A 136 -10.67 -7.61 -3.98
C THR A 136 -11.22 -7.52 -5.40
N ALA A 137 -10.46 -7.92 -6.41
CA ALA A 137 -10.90 -7.95 -7.80
C ALA A 137 -12.09 -8.89 -8.00
N LEU A 138 -12.05 -10.08 -7.41
CA LEU A 138 -13.17 -11.02 -7.44
C LEU A 138 -14.41 -10.45 -6.75
N TYR A 139 -14.24 -9.85 -5.56
CA TYR A 139 -15.35 -9.21 -4.86
C TYR A 139 -16.01 -8.11 -5.69
N GLU A 140 -15.23 -7.21 -6.28
CA GLU A 140 -15.75 -6.12 -7.11
C GLU A 140 -16.43 -6.65 -8.38
N ALA A 141 -15.91 -7.70 -9.00
CA ALA A 141 -16.55 -8.36 -10.14
C ALA A 141 -17.91 -8.95 -9.75
N ILE A 142 -18.00 -9.62 -8.60
CA ILE A 142 -19.26 -10.16 -8.06
C ILE A 142 -20.25 -9.03 -7.77
N ALA A 143 -19.81 -7.99 -7.09
CA ALA A 143 -20.65 -6.84 -6.75
C ALA A 143 -21.18 -6.14 -8.01
N MET A 144 -20.35 -5.99 -9.03
CA MET A 144 -20.75 -5.45 -10.33
C MET A 144 -21.80 -6.35 -11.01
N ALA A 145 -21.55 -7.65 -11.08
CA ALA A 145 -22.45 -8.61 -11.70
C ALA A 145 -23.85 -8.62 -11.03
N VAL A 146 -23.88 -8.62 -9.70
CA VAL A 146 -25.12 -8.57 -8.91
C VAL A 146 -25.89 -7.27 -9.16
N ARG A 147 -25.20 -6.14 -9.19
CA ARG A 147 -25.84 -4.83 -9.45
C ARG A 147 -26.42 -4.73 -10.87
N THR A 148 -25.73 -5.32 -11.84
CA THR A 148 -26.11 -5.21 -13.25
C THR A 148 -27.30 -6.08 -13.60
N ASN A 149 -27.44 -7.27 -13.02
CA ASN A 149 -28.44 -8.26 -13.45
C ASN A 149 -29.43 -8.70 -12.36
N ASN A 150 -29.35 -8.14 -11.15
CA ASN A 150 -30.19 -8.47 -9.98
C ASN A 150 -30.17 -9.95 -9.55
N ARG A 151 -29.21 -10.75 -10.04
CA ARG A 151 -29.06 -12.15 -9.62
C ARG A 151 -28.29 -12.20 -8.30
N LYS A 152 -28.77 -13.04 -7.36
CA LYS A 152 -28.21 -13.17 -6.03
C LYS A 152 -27.36 -14.43 -5.82
N LYS A 153 -27.22 -15.26 -6.87
CA LYS A 153 -26.38 -16.46 -6.80
C LYS A 153 -25.16 -16.27 -7.68
N VAL A 154 -24.02 -16.59 -7.13
CA VAL A 154 -22.71 -16.57 -7.78
C VAL A 154 -22.11 -17.96 -7.70
N VAL A 155 -21.55 -18.43 -8.79
CA VAL A 155 -20.78 -19.68 -8.84
C VAL A 155 -19.32 -19.29 -9.00
N ILE A 156 -18.49 -19.80 -8.08
CA ILE A 156 -17.04 -19.59 -8.10
C ILE A 156 -16.40 -20.96 -8.25
N ASP A 157 -15.45 -21.08 -9.18
CA ASP A 157 -14.68 -22.31 -9.34
C ASP A 157 -13.77 -22.53 -8.12
N ALA A 158 -13.68 -23.77 -7.66
CA ALA A 158 -12.88 -24.13 -6.51
C ALA A 158 -11.35 -23.98 -6.75
N GLY A 159 -10.95 -23.83 -8.01
CA GLY A 159 -9.54 -23.58 -8.38
C GLY A 159 -9.12 -22.11 -8.35
N VAL A 160 -10.03 -21.20 -7.99
CA VAL A 160 -9.68 -19.80 -7.77
C VAL A 160 -8.85 -19.69 -6.49
N ASN A 161 -7.68 -19.05 -6.60
CA ASN A 161 -6.73 -18.90 -5.49
C ASN A 161 -7.19 -17.81 -4.53
#